data_5714a2e4cd8ff889affbd0ae1ff1d4a6
#
_entry.id   5714a2e4cd8ff889affbd0ae1ff1d4a6
#
_cell.length_a   1.000
_cell.length_b   1.000
_cell.length_c   1.000
_cell.angle_alpha   90.00
_cell.angle_beta   90.00
_cell.angle_gamma   90.00
#
_symmetry.space_group_name_H-M   'P 1'
#
loop_
_entity.id
_entity.type
_entity.pdbx_description
1 polymer ?
#
loop_
_entity_poly.entity_id
_entity_poly.type
_entity_poly.pdbx_seq_one_letter_code
_entity_poly.pdbx_strand_id
1 'polypeptide(L)'
;MKNKFTIFILYFCLTINLYSDDLFIEAKNITINKSVNTSIFEKDVSIETAHKKITSQFAKYNKNTQIVVLKDSISAVDKLNNTIKSNYAEYNNIKELFKTKGKTTLTTSENYSLDGEDIYFDNKNKIIKSQKSAILKDLSGNKIYFENFEYLINKNIFKSIGLIKITDQYNNTYKFSQIY
;
A
#
# COMPACT_ATOMS: atom_id res chain seq x y z
N MET A 1 39.54 -24.92 27.35
CA MET A 1 38.77 -24.76 26.09
C MET A 1 37.29 -24.48 26.26
N LYS A 2 36.72 -24.41 27.46
CA LYS A 2 35.27 -24.20 27.68
C LYS A 2 34.77 -22.73 27.48
N ASN A 3 35.62 -21.73 27.69
CA ASN A 3 35.17 -20.32 27.68
C ASN A 3 35.06 -19.68 26.27
N LYS A 4 35.66 -20.23 25.25
CA LYS A 4 35.60 -19.67 23.88
C LYS A 4 34.26 -19.98 23.18
N PHE A 5 33.65 -21.12 23.51
CA PHE A 5 32.38 -21.53 22.92
C PHE A 5 31.19 -20.71 23.49
N THR A 6 31.26 -20.39 24.79
CA THR A 6 30.23 -19.57 25.47
C THR A 6 30.25 -18.13 24.95
N ILE A 7 31.42 -17.55 24.68
CA ILE A 7 31.56 -16.19 24.09
C ILE A 7 31.02 -16.15 22.66
N PHE A 8 31.23 -17.23 21.88
CA PHE A 8 30.73 -17.30 20.49
C PHE A 8 29.18 -17.34 20.43
N ILE A 9 28.53 -18.08 21.35
CA ILE A 9 27.06 -18.12 21.46
C ILE A 9 26.51 -16.78 21.90
N LEU A 10 27.17 -16.08 22.86
CA LEU A 10 26.76 -14.76 23.30
C LEU A 10 26.87 -13.70 22.19
N TYR A 11 27.89 -13.78 21.33
CA TYR A 11 28.07 -12.87 20.20
C TYR A 11 27.07 -13.14 19.07
N PHE A 12 26.67 -14.39 18.86
CA PHE A 12 25.65 -14.76 17.88
C PHE A 12 24.25 -14.28 18.27
N CYS A 13 23.94 -14.27 19.59
CA CYS A 13 22.66 -13.75 20.08
C CYS A 13 22.53 -12.21 20.00
N LEU A 14 23.66 -11.46 19.93
CA LEU A 14 23.64 -9.99 19.84
C LEU A 14 23.49 -9.46 18.41
N THR A 15 23.54 -10.32 17.39
CA THR A 15 23.43 -9.92 15.98
C THR A 15 22.03 -10.11 15.38
N ILE A 16 21.02 -10.47 16.19
CA ILE A 16 19.64 -10.42 15.74
C ILE A 16 19.21 -8.96 15.73
N ASN A 17 19.54 -8.26 14.65
CA ASN A 17 18.89 -7.00 14.33
C ASN A 17 17.41 -7.29 14.05
N LEU A 18 16.57 -7.16 15.07
CA LEU A 18 15.14 -7.01 14.90
C LEU A 18 14.95 -5.69 14.13
N TYR A 19 14.97 -5.77 12.81
CA TYR A 19 14.46 -4.70 11.96
C TYR A 19 12.94 -4.66 12.18
N SER A 20 12.51 -3.98 13.24
CA SER A 20 11.20 -3.38 13.26
C SER A 20 11.32 -2.18 12.30
N ASP A 21 10.57 -2.17 11.22
CA ASP A 21 10.40 -0.94 10.43
C ASP A 21 9.76 0.08 11.36
N ASP A 22 10.56 1.00 11.86
CA ASP A 22 10.10 2.04 12.77
C ASP A 22 9.10 2.92 12.03
N LEU A 23 7.88 2.94 12.56
CA LEU A 23 6.80 3.79 12.08
C LEU A 23 6.96 5.17 12.73
N PHE A 24 7.39 6.15 11.95
CA PHE A 24 7.50 7.53 12.41
C PHE A 24 6.25 8.31 11.99
N ILE A 25 5.52 8.92 12.95
CA ILE A 25 4.28 9.65 12.69
C ILE A 25 4.40 11.06 13.27
N GLU A 26 4.17 12.06 12.42
CA GLU A 26 4.08 13.48 12.77
C GLU A 26 2.69 14.02 12.48
N ALA A 27 2.24 15.03 13.24
CA ALA A 27 1.00 15.77 13.02
C ALA A 27 1.02 17.07 13.81
N LYS A 28 0.13 18.01 13.46
CA LYS A 28 -0.04 19.25 14.24
C LYS A 28 -0.67 19.00 15.62
N ASN A 29 -1.62 18.07 15.71
CA ASN A 29 -2.30 17.71 16.95
C ASN A 29 -2.11 16.22 17.21
N ILE A 30 -1.71 15.87 18.43
CA ILE A 30 -1.51 14.48 18.86
C ILE A 30 -2.23 14.27 20.18
N THR A 31 -3.11 13.26 20.22
CA THR A 31 -3.80 12.80 21.43
C THR A 31 -3.45 11.34 21.71
N ILE A 32 -2.91 11.07 22.91
CA ILE A 32 -2.50 9.72 23.31
C ILE A 32 -3.44 9.18 24.38
N ASN A 33 -4.11 8.06 24.09
CA ASN A 33 -4.91 7.32 25.06
C ASN A 33 -4.14 6.07 25.50
N LYS A 34 -3.53 6.15 26.69
CA LYS A 34 -2.70 5.06 27.25
C LYS A 34 -3.53 3.85 27.66
N SER A 35 -4.79 4.02 28.07
CA SER A 35 -5.64 2.92 28.57
C SER A 35 -6.01 1.91 27.48
N VAL A 36 -6.08 2.34 26.22
CA VAL A 36 -6.40 1.51 25.04
C VAL A 36 -5.25 1.42 24.04
N ASN A 37 -4.06 1.90 24.40
CA ASN A 37 -2.87 1.91 23.55
C ASN A 37 -3.12 2.50 22.15
N THR A 38 -3.86 3.61 22.07
CA THR A 38 -4.25 4.26 20.83
C THR A 38 -3.75 5.70 20.81
N SER A 39 -3.21 6.14 19.68
CA SER A 39 -2.85 7.53 19.42
C SER A 39 -3.65 8.06 18.25
N ILE A 40 -4.13 9.29 18.35
CA ILE A 40 -4.86 10.03 17.30
C ILE A 40 -3.98 11.18 16.86
N PHE A 41 -3.84 11.35 15.56
CA PHE A 41 -3.06 12.36 14.88
C PHE A 41 -3.97 13.12 13.95
N GLU A 42 -3.95 14.46 14.01
CA GLU A 42 -4.85 15.31 13.24
C GLU A 42 -4.11 16.50 12.66
N LYS A 43 -4.51 16.88 11.45
CA LYS A 43 -3.96 17.96 10.64
C LYS A 43 -2.51 17.70 10.21
N ASP A 44 -2.32 17.68 8.89
CA ASP A 44 -1.01 17.52 8.25
C ASP A 44 -0.25 16.27 8.76
N VAL A 45 -0.96 15.15 8.85
CA VAL A 45 -0.35 13.89 9.28
C VAL A 45 0.65 13.42 8.24
N SER A 46 1.87 13.10 8.68
CA SER A 46 2.92 12.47 7.87
C SER A 46 3.39 11.19 8.55
N ILE A 47 3.40 10.09 7.83
CA ILE A 47 3.86 8.78 8.29
C ILE A 47 5.01 8.36 7.39
N GLU A 48 6.17 8.13 7.97
CA GLU A 48 7.35 7.67 7.25
C GLU A 48 7.74 6.26 7.68
N THR A 49 8.07 5.44 6.70
CA THR A 49 8.63 4.11 6.86
C THR A 49 9.90 3.99 6.01
N ALA A 50 10.66 2.91 6.16
CA ALA A 50 11.85 2.68 5.33
C ALA A 50 11.56 2.73 3.81
N HIS A 51 10.31 2.49 3.38
CA HIS A 51 9.97 2.29 1.96
C HIS A 51 8.97 3.29 1.38
N LYS A 52 8.23 4.04 2.20
CA LYS A 52 7.16 4.93 1.75
C LYS A 52 6.90 6.09 2.70
N LYS A 53 6.34 7.15 2.13
CA LYS A 53 5.77 8.28 2.88
C LYS A 53 4.26 8.32 2.63
N ILE A 54 3.48 8.45 3.71
CA ILE A 54 2.02 8.55 3.65
C ILE A 54 1.61 9.86 4.30
N THR A 55 0.76 10.64 3.64
CA THR A 55 0.17 11.85 4.20
C THR A 55 -1.35 11.71 4.28
N SER A 56 -1.98 12.37 5.27
CA SER A 56 -3.44 12.43 5.44
C SER A 56 -3.84 13.59 6.35
N GLN A 57 -5.14 13.84 6.52
CA GLN A 57 -5.61 14.81 7.50
C GLN A 57 -5.89 14.19 8.88
N PHE A 58 -6.07 12.88 8.92
CA PHE A 58 -6.33 12.15 10.16
C PHE A 58 -5.66 10.78 10.12
N ALA A 59 -5.05 10.39 11.25
CA ALA A 59 -4.61 9.01 11.48
C ALA A 59 -4.94 8.56 12.91
N LYS A 60 -5.35 7.30 13.05
CA LYS A 60 -5.52 6.62 14.33
C LYS A 60 -4.63 5.38 14.34
N TYR A 61 -3.64 5.37 15.23
CA TYR A 61 -2.71 4.25 15.40
C TYR A 61 -3.06 3.45 16.65
N ASN A 62 -3.15 2.13 16.50
CA ASN A 62 -3.26 1.20 17.62
C ASN A 62 -1.93 0.46 17.79
N LYS A 63 -1.27 0.69 18.92
CA LYS A 63 0.05 0.13 19.23
C LYS A 63 0.05 -1.40 19.36
N ASN A 64 -1.03 -2.00 19.86
CA ASN A 64 -1.11 -3.45 20.07
C ASN A 64 -1.22 -4.21 18.75
N THR A 65 -2.02 -3.68 17.82
CA THR A 65 -2.26 -4.32 16.49
C THR A 65 -1.33 -3.80 15.42
N GLN A 66 -0.61 -2.71 15.68
CA GLN A 66 0.20 -1.95 14.73
C GLN A 66 -0.59 -1.57 13.45
N ILE A 67 -1.88 -1.29 13.62
CA ILE A 67 -2.75 -0.82 12.54
C ILE A 67 -2.89 0.69 12.62
N VAL A 68 -2.70 1.35 11.48
CA VAL A 68 -3.01 2.77 11.27
C VAL A 68 -4.26 2.87 10.40
N VAL A 69 -5.28 3.54 10.90
CA VAL A 69 -6.46 3.96 10.12
C VAL A 69 -6.25 5.39 9.67
N LEU A 70 -6.36 5.64 8.38
CA LEU A 70 -6.14 6.94 7.73
C LEU A 70 -7.45 7.45 7.13
N LYS A 71 -7.66 8.77 7.21
CA LYS A 71 -8.83 9.43 6.59
C LYS A 71 -8.42 10.76 5.98
N ASP A 72 -9.17 11.10 4.95
CA ASP A 72 -9.17 12.38 4.25
C ASP A 72 -7.84 12.74 3.58
N SER A 73 -7.91 12.94 2.27
CA SER A 73 -6.78 13.38 1.43
C SER A 73 -5.52 12.51 1.57
N ILE A 74 -5.70 11.20 1.60
CA ILE A 74 -4.59 10.26 1.72
C ILE A 74 -3.77 10.26 0.44
N SER A 75 -2.44 10.41 0.60
CA SER A 75 -1.46 10.23 -0.46
C SER A 75 -0.31 9.38 0.06
N ALA A 76 -0.07 8.22 -0.54
CA ALA A 76 1.07 7.37 -0.24
C ALA A 76 2.02 7.35 -1.43
N VAL A 77 3.31 7.62 -1.20
CA VAL A 77 4.35 7.66 -2.23
C VAL A 77 5.47 6.71 -1.84
N ASP A 78 5.88 5.83 -2.76
CA ASP A 78 7.01 4.93 -2.56
C ASP A 78 8.33 5.54 -3.10
N LYS A 79 9.44 4.82 -2.88
CA LYS A 79 10.78 5.25 -3.34
C LYS A 79 10.93 5.36 -4.87
N LEU A 80 10.03 4.72 -5.63
CA LEU A 80 10.00 4.77 -7.10
C LEU A 80 9.08 5.88 -7.62
N ASN A 81 8.52 6.72 -6.73
CA ASN A 81 7.52 7.75 -7.02
C ASN A 81 6.17 7.19 -7.51
N ASN A 82 5.85 5.93 -7.25
CA ASN A 82 4.49 5.45 -7.42
C ASN A 82 3.61 6.08 -6.34
N THR A 83 2.43 6.55 -6.72
CA THR A 83 1.53 7.29 -5.85
C THR A 83 0.19 6.58 -5.73
N ILE A 84 -0.35 6.51 -4.50
CA ILE A 84 -1.70 6.04 -4.22
C ILE A 84 -2.47 7.21 -3.58
N LYS A 85 -3.66 7.52 -4.09
CA LYS A 85 -4.56 8.53 -3.53
C LYS A 85 -5.90 7.91 -3.17
N SER A 86 -6.42 8.20 -1.98
CA SER A 86 -7.72 7.72 -1.48
C SER A 86 -8.24 8.63 -0.38
N ASN A 87 -9.49 8.43 0.07
CA ASN A 87 -10.05 9.14 1.23
C ASN A 87 -10.16 8.27 2.49
N TYR A 88 -9.97 6.95 2.36
CA TYR A 88 -9.90 6.05 3.51
C TYR A 88 -8.89 4.95 3.23
N ALA A 89 -8.02 4.65 4.20
CA ALA A 89 -7.11 3.52 4.12
C ALA A 89 -6.81 2.94 5.50
N GLU A 90 -6.41 1.68 5.52
CA GLU A 90 -5.82 0.98 6.67
C GLU A 90 -4.45 0.47 6.30
N TYR A 91 -3.46 0.74 7.12
CA TYR A 91 -2.12 0.18 7.01
C TYR A 91 -1.81 -0.71 8.20
N ASN A 92 -1.55 -1.99 7.95
CA ASN A 92 -1.07 -2.93 8.96
C ASN A 92 0.45 -3.08 8.81
N ASN A 93 1.20 -2.56 9.78
CA ASN A 93 2.66 -2.54 9.73
C ASN A 93 3.29 -3.95 9.84
N ILE A 94 2.70 -4.84 10.67
CA ILE A 94 3.21 -6.22 10.84
C ILE A 94 3.05 -7.04 9.55
N LYS A 95 1.92 -6.86 8.85
CA LYS A 95 1.60 -7.60 7.63
C LYS A 95 2.07 -6.91 6.37
N GLU A 96 2.59 -5.69 6.48
CA GLU A 96 2.93 -4.81 5.36
C GLU A 96 1.76 -4.65 4.37
N LEU A 97 0.57 -4.48 4.90
CA LEU A 97 -0.68 -4.53 4.18
C LEU A 97 -1.33 -3.16 4.17
N PHE A 98 -1.56 -2.61 2.98
CA PHE A 98 -2.29 -1.35 2.80
C PHE A 98 -3.59 -1.63 2.05
N LYS A 99 -4.71 -1.21 2.63
CA LYS A 99 -6.06 -1.37 2.06
C LYS A 99 -6.72 -0.02 1.94
N THR A 100 -7.28 0.27 0.79
CA THR A 100 -8.14 1.44 0.62
C THR A 100 -9.61 1.04 0.67
N LYS A 101 -10.49 2.02 0.92
CA LYS A 101 -11.93 1.86 0.84
C LYS A 101 -12.53 2.99 0.01
N GLY A 102 -13.38 2.62 -0.96
CA GLY A 102 -13.94 3.54 -1.94
C GLY A 102 -12.94 3.91 -3.03
N LYS A 103 -13.19 5.02 -3.70
CA LYS A 103 -12.39 5.46 -4.86
C LYS A 103 -10.91 5.60 -4.51
N THR A 104 -10.09 5.04 -5.36
CA THR A 104 -8.63 5.02 -5.22
C THR A 104 -7.99 5.20 -6.59
N THR A 105 -7.03 6.12 -6.68
CA THR A 105 -6.19 6.29 -7.86
C THR A 105 -4.76 5.87 -7.54
N LEU A 106 -4.20 5.00 -8.36
CA LEU A 106 -2.79 4.63 -8.35
C LEU A 106 -2.13 5.23 -9.59
N THR A 107 -0.99 5.88 -9.42
CA THR A 107 -0.18 6.41 -10.54
C THR A 107 1.23 5.88 -10.40
N THR A 108 1.77 5.27 -11.46
CA THR A 108 3.16 4.79 -11.48
C THR A 108 4.12 5.90 -11.87
N SER A 109 5.41 5.72 -11.57
CA SER A 109 6.49 6.61 -12.04
C SER A 109 6.57 6.72 -13.56
N GLU A 110 6.05 5.72 -14.29
CA GLU A 110 5.93 5.70 -15.74
C GLU A 110 4.62 6.33 -16.24
N ASN A 111 3.86 7.00 -15.36
CA ASN A 111 2.59 7.67 -15.64
C ASN A 111 1.43 6.77 -16.12
N TYR A 112 1.48 5.46 -15.87
CA TYR A 112 0.27 4.65 -15.93
C TYR A 112 -0.64 5.04 -14.76
N SER A 113 -1.95 5.12 -15.00
CA SER A 113 -2.94 5.44 -13.97
C SER A 113 -3.97 4.34 -13.88
N LEU A 114 -4.23 3.85 -12.67
CA LEU A 114 -5.31 2.91 -12.37
C LEU A 114 -6.31 3.59 -11.44
N ASP A 115 -7.52 3.79 -11.93
CA ASP A 115 -8.66 4.27 -11.14
C ASP A 115 -9.54 3.07 -10.76
N GLY A 116 -9.72 2.82 -9.47
CA GLY A 116 -10.50 1.68 -8.97
C GLY A 116 -11.09 1.93 -7.59
N GLU A 117 -11.65 0.89 -6.99
CA GLU A 117 -12.23 0.92 -5.65
C GLU A 117 -11.73 -0.24 -4.80
N ASP A 118 -11.66 -0.04 -3.47
CA ASP A 118 -11.36 -1.07 -2.47
C ASP A 118 -10.08 -1.86 -2.82
N ILE A 119 -9.00 -1.14 -3.10
CA ILE A 119 -7.74 -1.74 -3.56
C ILE A 119 -6.93 -2.27 -2.38
N TYR A 120 -6.36 -3.43 -2.56
CA TYR A 120 -5.56 -4.17 -1.60
C TYR A 120 -4.12 -4.29 -2.10
N PHE A 121 -3.17 -3.79 -1.31
CA PHE A 121 -1.75 -3.82 -1.58
C PHE A 121 -1.07 -4.71 -0.54
N ASP A 122 -0.57 -5.83 -0.96
CA ASP A 122 0.21 -6.75 -0.14
C ASP A 122 1.69 -6.62 -0.50
N ASN A 123 2.41 -5.84 0.29
CA ASN A 123 3.81 -5.56 0.05
C ASN A 123 4.69 -6.80 0.29
N LYS A 124 4.30 -7.67 1.23
CA LYS A 124 5.03 -8.89 1.55
C LYS A 124 4.97 -9.90 0.41
N ASN A 125 3.78 -10.12 -0.15
CA ASN A 125 3.55 -11.05 -1.25
C ASN A 125 3.69 -10.41 -2.63
N LYS A 126 3.89 -9.07 -2.69
CA LYS A 126 3.99 -8.30 -3.94
C LYS A 126 2.77 -8.45 -4.84
N ILE A 127 1.58 -8.25 -4.25
CA ILE A 127 0.28 -8.38 -4.93
C ILE A 127 -0.50 -7.08 -4.78
N ILE A 128 -1.07 -6.59 -5.89
CA ILE A 128 -2.09 -5.54 -5.90
C ILE A 128 -3.37 -6.14 -6.47
N LYS A 129 -4.50 -5.97 -5.78
CA LYS A 129 -5.77 -6.54 -6.27
C LYS A 129 -6.99 -5.76 -5.82
N SER A 130 -8.07 -5.90 -6.58
CA SER A 130 -9.42 -5.52 -6.18
C SER A 130 -10.45 -6.49 -6.76
N GLN A 131 -11.54 -6.71 -6.02
CA GLN A 131 -12.74 -7.41 -6.48
C GLN A 131 -13.79 -6.45 -7.07
N LYS A 132 -13.43 -5.17 -7.19
CA LYS A 132 -14.24 -4.12 -7.80
C LYS A 132 -13.68 -3.71 -9.15
N SER A 133 -14.52 -3.04 -9.94
CA SER A 133 -14.10 -2.56 -11.25
C SER A 133 -12.97 -1.53 -11.15
N ALA A 134 -12.13 -1.52 -12.18
CA ALA A 134 -11.05 -0.56 -12.33
C ALA A 134 -10.83 -0.19 -13.79
N ILE A 135 -10.22 0.96 -14.02
CA ILE A 135 -9.80 1.45 -15.34
C ILE A 135 -8.31 1.75 -15.28
N LEU A 136 -7.54 1.02 -16.07
CA LEU A 136 -6.13 1.32 -16.32
C LEU A 136 -6.02 2.23 -17.55
N LYS A 137 -5.22 3.27 -17.44
CA LYS A 137 -4.91 4.21 -18.54
C LYS A 137 -3.40 4.28 -18.75
N ASP A 138 -2.99 4.31 -20.00
CA ASP A 138 -1.61 4.56 -20.37
C ASP A 138 -1.39 6.00 -20.88
N LEU A 139 -0.12 6.34 -21.19
CA LEU A 139 0.25 7.65 -21.72
C LEU A 139 -0.30 7.94 -23.12
N SER A 140 -0.59 6.90 -23.90
CA SER A 140 -1.11 7.01 -25.27
C SER A 140 -2.62 7.25 -25.30
N GLY A 141 -3.29 7.23 -24.14
CA GLY A 141 -4.74 7.40 -24.04
C GLY A 141 -5.53 6.10 -24.17
N ASN A 142 -4.85 4.93 -24.24
CA ASN A 142 -5.53 3.64 -24.18
C ASN A 142 -6.14 3.44 -22.80
N LYS A 143 -7.32 2.82 -22.75
CA LYS A 143 -8.06 2.54 -21.50
C LYS A 143 -8.43 1.07 -21.49
N ILE A 144 -8.18 0.42 -20.34
CA ILE A 144 -8.56 -0.96 -20.10
C ILE A 144 -9.49 -0.98 -18.88
N TYR A 145 -10.73 -1.37 -19.10
CA TYR A 145 -11.71 -1.61 -18.05
C TYR A 145 -11.67 -3.07 -17.62
N PHE A 146 -11.71 -3.31 -16.30
CA PHE A 146 -11.78 -4.62 -15.67
C PHE A 146 -12.93 -4.65 -14.65
N GLU A 147 -13.61 -5.78 -14.50
CA GLU A 147 -14.56 -6.00 -13.39
C GLU A 147 -13.86 -6.31 -12.07
N ASN A 148 -12.66 -6.89 -12.13
CA ASN A 148 -11.76 -7.17 -11.01
C ASN A 148 -10.34 -7.29 -11.55
N PHE A 149 -9.34 -7.29 -10.68
CA PHE A 149 -7.96 -7.54 -11.10
C PHE A 149 -7.08 -8.08 -9.98
N GLU A 150 -6.02 -8.77 -10.39
CA GLU A 150 -4.86 -9.13 -9.57
C GLU A 150 -3.58 -8.87 -10.37
N TYR A 151 -2.68 -8.08 -9.83
CA TYR A 151 -1.37 -7.82 -10.40
C TYR A 151 -0.29 -8.43 -9.50
N LEU A 152 0.48 -9.38 -10.04
CA LEU A 152 1.61 -10.04 -9.40
C LEU A 152 2.88 -9.27 -9.76
N ILE A 153 3.32 -8.34 -8.89
CA ILE A 153 4.41 -7.40 -9.16
C ILE A 153 5.71 -8.13 -9.53
N ASN A 154 6.11 -9.15 -8.73
CA ASN A 154 7.37 -9.87 -8.96
C ASN A 154 7.40 -10.68 -10.27
N LYS A 155 6.24 -10.98 -10.83
CA LYS A 155 6.11 -11.75 -12.08
C LYS A 155 5.75 -10.86 -13.27
N ASN A 156 5.41 -9.60 -13.01
CA ASN A 156 4.85 -8.67 -13.99
C ASN A 156 3.62 -9.25 -14.72
N ILE A 157 2.77 -9.98 -13.98
CA ILE A 157 1.59 -10.65 -14.53
C ILE A 157 0.34 -9.92 -14.03
N PHE A 158 -0.47 -9.46 -14.95
CA PHE A 158 -1.81 -8.92 -14.68
C PHE A 158 -2.86 -9.97 -15.02
N LYS A 159 -3.82 -10.17 -14.13
CA LYS A 159 -4.93 -11.12 -14.30
C LYS A 159 -6.26 -10.43 -14.06
N SER A 160 -7.24 -10.76 -14.87
CA SER A 160 -8.64 -10.40 -14.66
C SER A 160 -9.54 -11.48 -15.23
N ILE A 161 -10.68 -11.73 -14.58
CA ILE A 161 -11.74 -12.66 -15.01
C ILE A 161 -13.04 -11.86 -15.02
N GLY A 162 -13.84 -12.03 -16.08
CA GLY A 162 -15.05 -11.28 -16.33
C GLY A 162 -14.87 -10.32 -17.51
N LEU A 163 -15.78 -9.38 -17.67
CA LEU A 163 -15.70 -8.43 -18.79
C LEU A 163 -14.47 -7.57 -18.72
N ILE A 164 -13.66 -7.63 -19.78
CA ILE A 164 -12.54 -6.73 -20.03
C ILE A 164 -12.85 -5.98 -21.31
N LYS A 165 -12.80 -4.64 -21.24
CA LYS A 165 -13.00 -3.76 -22.39
C LYS A 165 -11.76 -2.90 -22.59
N ILE A 166 -11.10 -3.05 -23.74
CA ILE A 166 -9.99 -2.20 -24.14
C ILE A 166 -10.51 -1.17 -25.13
N THR A 167 -10.21 0.09 -24.90
CA THR A 167 -10.44 1.18 -25.87
C THR A 167 -9.10 1.81 -26.17
N ASP A 168 -8.67 1.75 -27.44
CA ASP A 168 -7.40 2.34 -27.87
C ASP A 168 -7.50 3.87 -28.10
N GLN A 169 -6.38 4.50 -28.36
CA GLN A 169 -6.28 5.94 -28.66
C GLN A 169 -7.12 6.40 -29.88
N TYR A 170 -7.50 5.48 -30.78
CA TYR A 170 -8.32 5.72 -31.96
C TYR A 170 -9.82 5.43 -31.71
N ASN A 171 -10.21 5.14 -30.46
CA ASN A 171 -11.55 4.73 -30.01
C ASN A 171 -12.02 3.35 -30.54
N ASN A 172 -11.12 2.51 -31.07
CA ASN A 172 -11.48 1.12 -31.34
C ASN A 172 -11.71 0.38 -30.00
N THR A 173 -12.69 -0.50 -29.98
CA THR A 173 -13.06 -1.23 -28.76
C THR A 173 -12.92 -2.73 -28.99
N TYR A 174 -12.24 -3.37 -28.03
CA TYR A 174 -12.02 -4.83 -27.97
C TYR A 174 -12.60 -5.36 -26.66
N LYS A 175 -13.23 -6.55 -26.70
CA LYS A 175 -13.81 -7.17 -25.52
C LYS A 175 -13.25 -8.58 -25.34
N PHE A 176 -12.95 -8.92 -24.07
CA PHE A 176 -12.41 -10.21 -23.66
C PHE A 176 -13.14 -10.68 -22.40
N SER A 177 -13.12 -12.00 -22.14
CA SER A 177 -13.67 -12.58 -20.91
C SER A 177 -12.62 -12.83 -19.83
N GLN A 178 -11.34 -12.82 -20.20
CA GLN A 178 -10.22 -13.03 -19.28
C GLN A 178 -8.91 -12.56 -19.88
N ILE A 179 -7.96 -12.20 -19.00
CA ILE A 179 -6.57 -11.87 -19.34
C ILE A 179 -5.62 -12.45 -18.27
N TYR A 180 -4.45 -12.90 -18.72
CA TYR A 180 -3.40 -13.40 -17.85
C TYR A 180 -2.06 -12.83 -18.25
#